data_011672544c433b51400e2c6fac453dc6
#
_entry.id   011672544c433b51400e2c6fac453dc6
#
_cell.length_a   1.000
_cell.length_b   1.000
_cell.length_c   1.000
_cell.angle_alpha   90.00
_cell.angle_beta   90.00
_cell.angle_gamma   90.00
#
_symmetry.space_group_name_H-M   'P 1'
#
loop_
_entity.id
_entity.type
_entity.pdbx_description
1 polymer ?
#
loop_
_entity_poly.entity_id
_entity_poly.type
_entity_poly.pdbx_seq_one_letter_code
_entity_poly.pdbx_strand_id
1 'polypeptide(L)'
;MKSISEIRTEFEACRGSRAELYEMYAYDTRMGVQKLIQKYQKQDEKLANERLRLKQMRPYEEKYSHCDYICGIDEVGRGPLAGPVVAAAVILPKDAEILYLNDSKKLSAKRREELYDEIQEKAIAIGIGMAGPARIDEINILQATYEAMRQAIGQLSVEPEVLLNDAVTIPEVVIPQVPIIKRRCKKCFNCGRKCNCESNKRPSDGRV
;
A
#
# COMPACT_ATOMS: atom_id res chain seq x y z
N MET A 1 44.77 -6.45 -5.39
CA MET A 1 43.75 -5.52 -4.81
C MET A 1 42.73 -5.25 -5.91
N LYS A 2 41.43 -5.49 -5.67
CA LYS A 2 40.40 -5.29 -6.70
C LYS A 2 40.27 -3.80 -7.05
N SER A 3 39.93 -3.51 -8.30
CA SER A 3 39.58 -2.14 -8.73
C SER A 3 38.28 -1.68 -8.15
N ILE A 4 38.04 -0.35 -8.10
CA ILE A 4 36.75 0.20 -7.63
C ILE A 4 35.59 -0.26 -8.51
N SER A 5 35.84 -0.50 -9.81
CA SER A 5 34.83 -1.01 -10.75
C SER A 5 34.42 -2.45 -10.39
N GLU A 6 35.39 -3.31 -10.12
CA GLU A 6 35.12 -4.71 -9.71
C GLU A 6 34.34 -4.74 -8.39
N ILE A 7 34.73 -3.94 -7.39
CA ILE A 7 34.01 -3.82 -6.12
C ILE A 7 32.56 -3.35 -6.35
N ARG A 8 32.35 -2.36 -7.24
CA ARG A 8 31.00 -1.90 -7.61
C ARG A 8 30.17 -3.05 -8.17
N THR A 9 30.72 -3.82 -9.10
CA THR A 9 30.03 -4.97 -9.71
C THR A 9 29.62 -5.99 -8.65
N GLU A 10 30.47 -6.24 -7.64
CA GLU A 10 30.14 -7.16 -6.53
C GLU A 10 28.95 -6.65 -5.71
N PHE A 11 28.92 -5.35 -5.37
CA PHE A 11 27.77 -4.73 -4.70
C PHE A 11 26.49 -4.79 -5.54
N GLU A 12 26.59 -4.63 -6.85
CA GLU A 12 25.45 -4.67 -7.78
C GLU A 12 24.94 -6.11 -8.02
N ALA A 13 25.83 -7.08 -8.01
CA ALA A 13 25.48 -8.49 -8.17
C ALA A 13 24.91 -9.12 -6.89
N CYS A 14 25.09 -8.50 -5.74
CA CYS A 14 24.62 -9.03 -4.47
C CYS A 14 23.08 -9.02 -4.40
N ARG A 15 22.45 -10.21 -4.39
CA ARG A 15 20.99 -10.40 -4.36
C ARG A 15 20.40 -10.45 -2.94
N GLY A 16 21.22 -10.42 -1.89
CA GLY A 16 20.82 -10.53 -0.49
C GLY A 16 21.39 -9.42 0.39
N SER A 17 21.72 -9.76 1.63
CA SER A 17 22.40 -8.84 2.55
C SER A 17 23.80 -8.51 2.06
N ARG A 18 24.15 -7.23 2.06
CA ARG A 18 25.50 -6.75 1.74
C ARG A 18 26.42 -6.70 2.96
N ALA A 19 26.02 -7.28 4.10
CA ALA A 19 26.80 -7.22 5.35
C ALA A 19 28.23 -7.72 5.17
N GLU A 20 28.40 -8.88 4.54
CA GLU A 20 29.74 -9.46 4.29
C GLU A 20 30.61 -8.57 3.40
N LEU A 21 30.02 -7.91 2.40
CA LEU A 21 30.76 -6.97 1.54
C LEU A 21 31.18 -5.72 2.34
N TYR A 22 30.34 -5.23 3.24
CA TYR A 22 30.71 -4.13 4.12
C TYR A 22 31.85 -4.47 5.04
N GLU A 23 31.85 -5.68 5.63
CA GLU A 23 32.95 -6.17 6.45
C GLU A 23 34.24 -6.36 5.66
N MET A 24 34.14 -6.97 4.47
CA MET A 24 35.30 -7.23 3.58
C MET A 24 36.02 -5.94 3.18
N TYR A 25 35.28 -4.85 2.94
CA TYR A 25 35.85 -3.57 2.50
C TYR A 25 35.92 -2.51 3.60
N ALA A 26 35.63 -2.85 4.87
CA ALA A 26 35.60 -1.90 5.99
C ALA A 26 36.93 -1.16 6.16
N TYR A 27 38.06 -1.87 5.96
CA TYR A 27 39.41 -1.32 6.14
C TYR A 27 40.05 -0.77 4.85
N ASP A 28 39.32 -0.73 3.74
CA ASP A 28 39.82 -0.13 2.51
C ASP A 28 39.78 1.39 2.59
N THR A 29 40.95 2.01 2.71
CA THR A 29 41.11 3.45 2.90
C THR A 29 40.90 4.30 1.65
N ARG A 30 40.74 3.69 0.48
CA ARG A 30 40.53 4.41 -0.78
C ARG A 30 39.22 5.18 -0.76
N MET A 31 39.30 6.50 -0.96
CA MET A 31 38.12 7.38 -0.96
C MET A 31 36.98 6.92 -1.87
N GLY A 32 37.31 6.32 -3.03
CA GLY A 32 36.31 5.78 -3.97
C GLY A 32 35.55 4.60 -3.42
N VAL A 33 36.24 3.72 -2.68
CA VAL A 33 35.60 2.56 -2.02
C VAL A 33 34.72 3.02 -0.87
N GLN A 34 35.20 3.94 -0.03
CA GLN A 34 34.41 4.48 1.09
C GLN A 34 33.13 5.19 0.60
N LYS A 35 33.21 5.98 -0.48
CA LYS A 35 32.01 6.59 -1.09
C LYS A 35 31.03 5.55 -1.64
N LEU A 36 31.55 4.47 -2.19
CA LEU A 36 30.74 3.35 -2.69
C LEU A 36 29.98 2.65 -1.56
N ILE A 37 30.68 2.31 -0.47
CA ILE A 37 30.10 1.73 0.74
C ILE A 37 28.98 2.63 1.28
N GLN A 38 29.26 3.92 1.50
CA GLN A 38 28.27 4.88 2.00
C GLN A 38 27.04 4.98 1.09
N LYS A 39 27.23 4.90 -0.23
CA LYS A 39 26.12 4.91 -1.20
C LYS A 39 25.22 3.70 -0.99
N TYR A 40 25.78 2.51 -0.88
CA TYR A 40 24.99 1.28 -0.73
C TYR A 40 24.38 1.16 0.68
N GLN A 41 25.08 1.57 1.73
CA GLN A 41 24.51 1.65 3.08
C GLN A 41 23.27 2.53 3.13
N LYS A 42 23.31 3.73 2.49
CA LYS A 42 22.14 4.61 2.38
C LYS A 42 20.98 3.99 1.57
N GLN A 43 21.29 3.17 0.56
CA GLN A 43 20.26 2.46 -0.19
C GLN A 43 19.61 1.35 0.66
N ASP A 44 20.40 0.58 1.38
CA ASP A 44 19.92 -0.49 2.25
C ASP A 44 19.09 0.07 3.42
N GLU A 45 19.53 1.19 4.01
CA GLU A 45 18.77 1.90 5.04
C GLU A 45 17.42 2.41 4.51
N LYS A 46 17.38 3.00 3.31
CA LYS A 46 16.13 3.42 2.67
C LYS A 46 15.19 2.25 2.43
N LEU A 47 15.70 1.13 1.98
CA LEU A 47 14.92 -0.08 1.74
C LEU A 47 14.38 -0.66 3.05
N ALA A 48 15.21 -0.73 4.10
CA ALA A 48 14.79 -1.17 5.42
C ALA A 48 13.69 -0.28 6.03
N ASN A 49 13.84 1.04 5.92
CA ASN A 49 12.84 2.00 6.36
C ASN A 49 11.53 1.87 5.58
N GLU A 50 11.60 1.61 4.27
CA GLU A 50 10.42 1.39 3.45
C GLU A 50 9.69 0.09 3.83
N ARG A 51 10.41 -1.01 4.08
CA ARG A 51 9.83 -2.26 4.59
C ARG A 51 9.14 -2.08 5.93
N LEU A 52 9.77 -1.32 6.83
CA LEU A 52 9.16 -0.98 8.12
C LEU A 52 7.89 -0.16 7.94
N ARG A 53 7.89 0.81 7.03
CA ARG A 53 6.71 1.63 6.69
C ARG A 53 5.57 0.77 6.14
N LEU A 54 5.86 -0.14 5.21
CA LEU A 54 4.85 -1.06 4.64
C LEU A 54 4.25 -1.96 5.73
N LYS A 55 5.07 -2.50 6.62
CA LYS A 55 4.58 -3.29 7.75
C LYS A 55 3.62 -2.47 8.63
N GLN A 56 3.94 -1.22 8.92
CA GLN A 56 3.05 -0.33 9.68
C GLN A 56 1.73 0.01 8.95
N MET A 57 1.67 -0.16 7.63
CA MET A 57 0.46 0.07 6.84
C MET A 57 -0.51 -1.11 6.83
N ARG A 58 -0.12 -2.29 7.33
CA ARG A 58 -0.88 -3.56 7.26
C ARG A 58 -1.52 -4.04 8.58
N PRO A 59 -2.01 -3.16 9.48
CA PRO A 59 -2.57 -3.61 10.78
C PRO A 59 -3.86 -4.41 10.62
N TYR A 60 -4.62 -4.19 9.54
CA TYR A 60 -5.86 -4.94 9.26
C TYR A 60 -5.53 -6.32 8.70
N GLU A 61 -4.60 -6.42 7.78
CA GLU A 61 -4.13 -7.70 7.23
C GLU A 61 -3.49 -8.55 8.33
N GLU A 62 -2.72 -7.96 9.25
CA GLU A 62 -2.18 -8.66 10.41
C GLU A 62 -3.29 -9.19 11.33
N LYS A 63 -4.34 -8.38 11.57
CA LYS A 63 -5.50 -8.76 12.39
C LYS A 63 -6.28 -9.92 11.78
N TYR A 64 -6.40 -9.97 10.47
CA TYR A 64 -7.13 -11.00 9.71
C TYR A 64 -6.19 -12.03 9.07
N SER A 65 -4.98 -12.22 9.62
CA SER A 65 -3.97 -13.16 9.09
C SER A 65 -4.42 -14.63 9.04
N HIS A 66 -5.48 -14.98 9.76
CA HIS A 66 -6.12 -16.29 9.69
C HIS A 66 -6.93 -16.51 8.41
N CYS A 67 -7.38 -15.44 7.73
CA CYS A 67 -8.05 -15.52 6.43
C CYS A 67 -7.01 -15.70 5.32
N ASP A 68 -7.28 -16.57 4.34
CA ASP A 68 -6.38 -16.79 3.22
C ASP A 68 -6.57 -15.72 2.13
N TYR A 69 -7.81 -15.27 1.94
CA TYR A 69 -8.15 -14.29 0.90
C TYR A 69 -8.73 -13.01 1.52
N ILE A 70 -7.87 -12.04 1.73
CA ILE A 70 -8.23 -10.68 2.18
C ILE A 70 -8.33 -9.80 0.95
N CYS A 71 -9.50 -9.22 0.70
CA CYS A 71 -9.74 -8.33 -0.44
C CYS A 71 -9.78 -6.87 -0.01
N GLY A 72 -8.94 -6.04 -0.60
CA GLY A 72 -9.03 -4.58 -0.51
C GLY A 72 -9.93 -4.03 -1.61
N ILE A 73 -10.83 -3.10 -1.27
CA ILE A 73 -11.73 -2.44 -2.22
C ILE A 73 -11.64 -0.94 -2.07
N ASP A 74 -11.50 -0.24 -3.20
CA ASP A 74 -11.50 1.23 -3.27
C ASP A 74 -12.17 1.70 -4.57
N GLU A 75 -12.62 2.97 -4.59
CA GLU A 75 -13.26 3.56 -5.76
C GLU A 75 -12.57 4.83 -6.24
N VAL A 76 -12.75 5.12 -7.52
CA VAL A 76 -12.35 6.35 -8.18
C VAL A 76 -13.50 6.89 -9.02
N GLY A 77 -13.56 8.22 -9.18
CA GLY A 77 -14.59 8.84 -10.03
C GLY A 77 -15.78 9.44 -9.28
N ARG A 78 -15.86 9.36 -7.93
CA ARG A 78 -16.94 9.97 -7.14
C ARG A 78 -16.90 11.50 -7.07
N GLY A 79 -15.74 12.11 -7.29
CA GLY A 79 -15.57 13.57 -7.19
C GLY A 79 -15.79 14.38 -8.46
N PRO A 80 -15.46 13.90 -9.66
CA PRO A 80 -15.67 14.60 -10.93
C PRO A 80 -17.16 14.82 -11.22
N LEU A 81 -17.47 15.95 -11.86
CA LEU A 81 -18.84 16.31 -12.27
C LEU A 81 -19.36 15.42 -13.41
N ALA A 82 -18.49 14.82 -14.19
CA ALA A 82 -18.81 13.91 -15.30
C ALA A 82 -17.77 12.80 -15.39
N GLY A 83 -18.24 11.63 -15.81
CA GLY A 83 -17.40 10.43 -15.96
C GLY A 83 -17.94 9.25 -15.17
N PRO A 84 -17.43 8.04 -15.41
CA PRO A 84 -17.85 6.85 -14.68
C PRO A 84 -17.28 6.85 -13.26
N VAL A 85 -17.96 6.16 -12.36
CA VAL A 85 -17.36 5.65 -11.13
C VAL A 85 -16.80 4.25 -11.41
N VAL A 86 -15.57 4.02 -10.97
CA VAL A 86 -14.88 2.73 -11.13
C VAL A 86 -14.47 2.24 -9.76
N ALA A 87 -14.70 0.97 -9.48
CA ALA A 87 -14.23 0.29 -8.27
C ALA A 87 -13.26 -0.83 -8.64
N ALA A 88 -12.25 -1.03 -7.82
CA ALA A 88 -11.32 -2.14 -7.94
C ALA A 88 -11.33 -2.97 -6.65
N ALA A 89 -11.39 -4.29 -6.81
CA ALA A 89 -11.26 -5.29 -5.76
C ALA A 89 -9.98 -6.08 -6.02
N VAL A 90 -9.08 -6.16 -5.04
CA VAL A 90 -7.75 -6.78 -5.21
C VAL A 90 -7.47 -7.72 -4.04
N ILE A 91 -7.05 -8.94 -4.35
CA ILE A 91 -6.53 -9.91 -3.39
C ILE A 91 -5.05 -10.10 -3.64
N LEU A 92 -4.22 -9.76 -2.66
CA LEU A 92 -2.77 -9.96 -2.72
C LEU A 92 -2.36 -11.17 -1.87
N PRO A 93 -1.25 -11.86 -2.21
CA PRO A 93 -0.65 -12.85 -1.31
C PRO A 93 -0.28 -12.23 0.04
N LYS A 94 -0.35 -13.03 1.11
CA LYS A 94 -0.04 -12.57 2.48
C LYS A 94 1.38 -12.01 2.63
N ASP A 95 2.32 -12.53 1.86
CA ASP A 95 3.73 -12.15 1.82
C ASP A 95 4.09 -11.15 0.71
N ALA A 96 3.09 -10.67 -0.04
CA ALA A 96 3.34 -9.72 -1.12
C ALA A 96 4.03 -8.46 -0.59
N GLU A 97 5.24 -8.21 -1.06
CA GLU A 97 5.99 -6.97 -0.82
C GLU A 97 5.90 -6.10 -2.08
N ILE A 98 5.15 -5.00 -2.00
CA ILE A 98 5.05 -3.99 -3.07
C ILE A 98 5.65 -2.70 -2.53
N LEU A 99 6.93 -2.47 -2.87
CA LEU A 99 7.69 -1.35 -2.34
C LEU A 99 7.18 -0.02 -2.88
N TYR A 100 7.16 0.98 -2.00
CA TYR A 100 6.75 2.36 -2.29
C TYR A 100 5.26 2.53 -2.63
N LEU A 101 4.43 1.53 -2.32
CA LEU A 101 2.97 1.67 -2.38
C LEU A 101 2.53 2.84 -1.49
N ASN A 102 1.72 3.74 -2.05
CA ASN A 102 1.25 4.93 -1.34
C ASN A 102 -0.07 5.41 -1.95
N ASP A 103 -0.70 6.41 -1.29
CA ASP A 103 -1.85 7.13 -1.83
C ASP A 103 -1.55 7.61 -3.26
N SER A 104 -2.44 7.32 -4.21
CA SER A 104 -2.27 7.62 -5.64
C SER A 104 -1.99 9.11 -5.91
N LYS A 105 -2.54 10.00 -5.06
CA LYS A 105 -2.34 11.46 -5.13
C LYS A 105 -0.91 11.91 -4.79
N LYS A 106 -0.14 11.05 -4.12
CA LYS A 106 1.26 11.31 -3.74
C LYS A 106 2.26 10.71 -4.71
N LEU A 107 1.80 9.94 -5.69
CA LEU A 107 2.62 9.24 -6.67
C LEU A 107 2.64 9.97 -8.01
N SER A 108 3.79 9.97 -8.69
CA SER A 108 3.89 10.42 -10.09
C SER A 108 3.14 9.45 -11.02
N ALA A 109 2.74 9.92 -12.21
CA ALA A 109 2.08 9.08 -13.21
C ALA A 109 2.90 7.82 -13.52
N LYS A 110 4.20 8.00 -13.83
CA LYS A 110 5.11 6.89 -14.10
C LYS A 110 5.15 5.87 -12.95
N ARG A 111 5.19 6.34 -11.68
CA ARG A 111 5.24 5.43 -10.54
C ARG A 111 3.92 4.68 -10.33
N ARG A 112 2.79 5.28 -10.68
CA ARG A 112 1.49 4.59 -10.65
C ARG A 112 1.43 3.46 -11.68
N GLU A 113 1.96 3.68 -12.89
CA GLU A 113 2.05 2.66 -13.94
C GLU A 113 2.95 1.50 -13.51
N GLU A 114 4.15 1.78 -13.00
CA GLU A 114 5.06 0.75 -12.49
C GLU A 114 4.42 -0.10 -11.37
N LEU A 115 3.69 0.54 -10.45
CA LEU A 115 2.98 -0.16 -9.37
C LEU A 115 1.76 -0.94 -9.87
N TYR A 116 1.08 -0.44 -10.89
CA TYR A 116 -0.03 -1.13 -11.53
C TYR A 116 0.42 -2.47 -12.13
N ASP A 117 1.51 -2.44 -12.89
CA ASP A 117 2.09 -3.65 -13.48
C ASP A 117 2.53 -4.64 -12.39
N GLU A 118 3.21 -4.14 -11.33
CA GLU A 118 3.64 -4.95 -10.20
C GLU A 118 2.46 -5.58 -9.44
N ILE A 119 1.36 -4.84 -9.25
CA ILE A 119 0.14 -5.37 -8.62
C ILE A 119 -0.50 -6.43 -9.51
N GLN A 120 -0.60 -6.20 -10.82
CA GLN A 120 -1.16 -7.18 -11.75
C GLN A 120 -0.38 -8.49 -11.77
N GLU A 121 0.94 -8.42 -11.71
CA GLU A 121 1.80 -9.60 -11.68
C GLU A 121 1.67 -10.39 -10.36
N LYS A 122 1.53 -9.69 -9.23
CA LYS A 122 1.54 -10.31 -7.89
C LYS A 122 0.18 -10.69 -7.35
N ALA A 123 -0.90 -10.08 -7.84
CA ALA A 123 -2.23 -10.31 -7.30
C ALA A 123 -2.74 -11.73 -7.57
N ILE A 124 -3.40 -12.31 -6.57
CA ILE A 124 -4.12 -13.59 -6.69
C ILE A 124 -5.37 -13.39 -7.55
N ALA A 125 -6.09 -12.30 -7.33
CA ALA A 125 -7.27 -11.93 -8.09
C ALA A 125 -7.44 -10.42 -8.15
N ILE A 126 -7.95 -9.93 -9.28
CA ILE A 126 -8.34 -8.54 -9.49
C ILE A 126 -9.72 -8.53 -10.15
N GLY A 127 -10.63 -7.73 -9.60
CA GLY A 127 -11.92 -7.45 -10.20
C GLY A 127 -12.11 -5.95 -10.36
N ILE A 128 -12.70 -5.52 -11.48
CA ILE A 128 -12.95 -4.10 -11.79
C ILE A 128 -14.43 -3.95 -12.15
N GLY A 129 -15.14 -3.10 -11.41
CA GLY A 129 -16.52 -2.75 -11.70
C GLY A 129 -16.65 -1.29 -12.08
N MET A 130 -17.65 -0.95 -12.90
CA MET A 130 -17.85 0.40 -13.40
C MET A 130 -19.34 0.71 -13.55
N ALA A 131 -19.72 1.93 -13.17
CA ALA A 131 -21.01 2.51 -13.49
C ALA A 131 -20.84 3.81 -14.28
N GLY A 132 -21.44 3.88 -15.45
CA GLY A 132 -21.34 5.04 -16.34
C GLY A 132 -22.22 6.22 -15.90
N PRO A 133 -22.05 7.41 -16.51
CA PRO A 133 -22.79 8.63 -16.15
C PRO A 133 -24.30 8.45 -16.19
N ALA A 134 -24.86 7.82 -17.21
CA ALA A 134 -26.29 7.59 -17.32
C ALA A 134 -26.84 6.77 -16.13
N ARG A 135 -26.07 5.75 -15.68
CA ARG A 135 -26.44 4.98 -14.50
C ARG A 135 -26.33 5.78 -13.21
N ILE A 136 -25.34 6.67 -13.12
CA ILE A 136 -25.20 7.59 -11.98
C ILE A 136 -26.40 8.54 -11.89
N ASP A 137 -26.87 9.07 -13.03
CA ASP A 137 -28.04 9.96 -13.08
C ASP A 137 -29.33 9.23 -12.67
N GLU A 138 -29.43 7.95 -12.99
CA GLU A 138 -30.61 7.13 -12.65
C GLU A 138 -30.69 6.78 -11.15
N ILE A 139 -29.60 6.34 -10.55
CA ILE A 139 -29.59 5.75 -9.19
C ILE A 139 -28.79 6.56 -8.15
N ASN A 140 -28.21 7.67 -8.51
CA ASN A 140 -27.25 8.52 -7.81
C ASN A 140 -25.84 7.91 -7.65
N ILE A 141 -24.87 8.78 -7.36
CA ILE A 141 -23.44 8.39 -7.26
C ILE A 141 -23.15 7.37 -6.16
N LEU A 142 -23.88 7.39 -5.05
CA LEU A 142 -23.66 6.45 -3.95
C LEU A 142 -24.07 5.02 -4.35
N GLN A 143 -25.27 4.88 -4.93
CA GLN A 143 -25.76 3.58 -5.37
C GLN A 143 -24.95 3.04 -6.56
N ALA A 144 -24.56 3.92 -7.49
CA ALA A 144 -23.66 3.58 -8.59
C ALA A 144 -22.28 3.10 -8.08
N THR A 145 -21.76 3.72 -7.01
CA THR A 145 -20.52 3.25 -6.37
C THR A 145 -20.69 1.84 -5.80
N TYR A 146 -21.78 1.57 -5.08
CA TYR A 146 -22.04 0.24 -4.54
C TYR A 146 -22.24 -0.80 -5.65
N GLU A 147 -22.90 -0.43 -6.74
CA GLU A 147 -23.04 -1.30 -7.91
C GLU A 147 -21.68 -1.62 -8.52
N ALA A 148 -20.82 -0.64 -8.74
CA ALA A 148 -19.46 -0.85 -9.24
C ALA A 148 -18.63 -1.74 -8.30
N MET A 149 -18.73 -1.54 -6.97
CA MET A 149 -18.05 -2.39 -5.99
C MET A 149 -18.54 -3.84 -6.02
N ARG A 150 -19.87 -4.07 -6.12
CA ARG A 150 -20.44 -5.42 -6.25
C ARG A 150 -19.99 -6.10 -7.54
N GLN A 151 -19.95 -5.36 -8.66
CA GLN A 151 -19.41 -5.86 -9.92
C GLN A 151 -17.93 -6.25 -9.78
N ALA A 152 -17.10 -5.42 -9.12
CA ALA A 152 -15.71 -5.73 -8.88
C ALA A 152 -15.53 -7.00 -8.05
N ILE A 153 -16.30 -7.18 -6.98
CA ILE A 153 -16.28 -8.40 -6.17
C ILE A 153 -16.68 -9.62 -7.00
N GLY A 154 -17.74 -9.51 -7.80
CA GLY A 154 -18.25 -10.61 -8.63
C GLY A 154 -17.32 -11.04 -9.76
N GLN A 155 -16.31 -10.23 -10.11
CA GLN A 155 -15.30 -10.56 -11.13
C GLN A 155 -14.04 -11.21 -10.54
N LEU A 156 -13.93 -11.33 -9.21
CA LEU A 156 -12.79 -12.00 -8.59
C LEU A 156 -12.80 -13.49 -8.95
N SER A 157 -11.64 -14.04 -9.30
CA SER A 157 -11.46 -15.45 -9.63
C SER A 157 -11.51 -16.37 -8.40
N VAL A 158 -11.39 -15.80 -7.20
CA VAL A 158 -11.50 -16.50 -5.90
C VAL A 158 -12.41 -15.70 -4.98
N GLU A 159 -13.16 -16.38 -4.12
CA GLU A 159 -14.06 -15.75 -3.16
C GLU A 159 -13.27 -15.22 -1.96
N PRO A 160 -13.36 -13.91 -1.62
CA PRO A 160 -12.70 -13.37 -0.46
C PRO A 160 -13.41 -13.77 0.85
N GLU A 161 -12.63 -14.01 1.89
CA GLU A 161 -13.13 -14.31 3.24
C GLU A 161 -13.45 -13.04 4.04
N VAL A 162 -12.79 -11.93 3.70
CA VAL A 162 -13.02 -10.62 4.31
C VAL A 162 -12.74 -9.49 3.34
N LEU A 163 -13.57 -8.44 3.38
CA LEU A 163 -13.43 -7.24 2.59
C LEU A 163 -12.91 -6.09 3.46
N LEU A 164 -11.86 -5.43 3.02
CA LEU A 164 -11.34 -4.19 3.61
C LEU A 164 -11.79 -3.01 2.74
N ASN A 165 -12.76 -2.23 3.21
CA ASN A 165 -13.38 -1.16 2.43
C ASN A 165 -12.96 0.21 2.97
N ASP A 166 -12.72 1.22 2.12
CA ASP A 166 -12.46 2.59 2.59
C ASP A 166 -13.77 3.25 3.06
N ALA A 167 -13.98 3.26 4.38
CA ALA A 167 -15.05 3.94 5.11
C ALA A 167 -16.52 3.61 4.74
N VAL A 168 -16.78 2.57 3.94
CA VAL A 168 -18.12 2.19 3.53
C VAL A 168 -18.42 0.72 3.85
N THR A 169 -19.71 0.39 4.02
CA THR A 169 -20.22 -0.98 3.99
C THR A 169 -21.06 -1.14 2.73
N ILE A 170 -20.75 -2.13 1.91
CA ILE A 170 -21.41 -2.38 0.64
C ILE A 170 -22.69 -3.17 0.91
N PRO A 171 -23.88 -2.63 0.59
CA PRO A 171 -25.14 -3.37 0.76
C PRO A 171 -25.20 -4.62 -0.10
N GLU A 172 -25.97 -5.62 0.32
CA GLU A 172 -26.24 -6.86 -0.42
C GLU A 172 -25.01 -7.75 -0.62
N VAL A 173 -23.91 -7.53 0.12
CA VAL A 173 -22.73 -8.38 0.13
C VAL A 173 -22.68 -9.13 1.46
N VAL A 174 -22.71 -10.46 1.40
CA VAL A 174 -22.75 -11.35 2.59
C VAL A 174 -21.37 -11.53 3.21
N ILE A 175 -20.31 -11.33 2.43
CA ILE A 175 -18.92 -11.48 2.88
C ILE A 175 -18.65 -10.51 4.04
N PRO A 176 -17.99 -10.94 5.13
CA PRO A 176 -17.59 -10.07 6.25
C PRO A 176 -16.86 -8.82 5.79
N GLN A 177 -17.33 -7.65 6.21
CA GLN A 177 -16.80 -6.36 5.78
C GLN A 177 -16.17 -5.60 6.95
N VAL A 178 -15.03 -4.99 6.71
CA VAL A 178 -14.30 -4.17 7.68
C VAL A 178 -14.09 -2.78 7.08
N PRO A 179 -14.90 -1.80 7.46
CA PRO A 179 -14.71 -0.42 7.01
C PRO A 179 -13.46 0.17 7.67
N ILE A 180 -12.48 0.55 6.85
CA ILE A 180 -11.25 1.22 7.29
C ILE A 180 -11.56 2.71 7.46
N ILE A 181 -11.87 3.11 8.69
CA ILE A 181 -12.13 4.52 8.99
C ILE A 181 -10.79 5.20 9.32
N LYS A 182 -10.24 5.97 8.40
CA LYS A 182 -9.14 6.89 8.70
C LYS A 182 -9.66 7.92 9.70
N ARG A 183 -9.30 7.79 10.99
CA ARG A 183 -9.69 8.77 12.02
C ARG A 183 -9.09 10.13 11.64
N ARG A 184 -9.89 11.01 11.03
CA ARG A 184 -9.56 12.42 10.93
C ARG A 184 -9.60 12.98 12.34
N CYS A 185 -8.44 13.40 12.85
CA CYS A 185 -8.38 14.09 14.14
C CYS A 185 -9.28 15.34 14.09
N LYS A 186 -10.31 15.41 14.93
CA LYS A 186 -11.24 16.55 15.01
C LYS A 186 -10.53 17.90 15.24
N LYS A 187 -9.31 17.89 15.82
CA LYS A 187 -8.48 19.09 16.02
C LYS A 187 -7.83 19.62 14.73
N CYS A 188 -7.69 18.80 13.67
CA CYS A 188 -7.10 19.21 12.40
C CYS A 188 -8.08 19.96 11.49
N PHE A 189 -9.38 19.91 11.78
CA PHE A 189 -10.39 20.61 10.97
C PHE A 189 -10.32 22.13 11.15
N ASN A 190 -9.87 22.63 12.31
CA ASN A 190 -9.87 24.06 12.64
C ASN A 190 -8.54 24.78 12.43
N CYS A 191 -7.43 24.12 12.12
CA CYS A 191 -6.13 24.80 12.07
C CYS A 191 -5.32 24.64 10.78
N GLY A 192 -5.83 23.93 9.77
CA GLY A 192 -5.14 23.79 8.46
C GLY A 192 -3.72 23.17 8.53
N ARG A 193 -3.27 22.68 9.68
CA ARG A 193 -1.93 22.13 9.86
C ARG A 193 -1.96 20.60 9.89
N LYS A 194 -0.96 19.98 9.27
CA LYS A 194 -0.72 18.55 9.36
C LYS A 194 -0.35 18.20 10.81
N CYS A 195 -1.26 17.55 11.54
CA CYS A 195 -0.93 16.98 12.84
C CYS A 195 -0.33 15.58 12.65
N ASN A 196 0.89 15.38 13.16
CA ASN A 196 1.38 14.08 13.54
C ASN A 196 0.61 13.66 14.80
N CYS A 197 -0.48 12.92 14.65
CA CYS A 197 -1.16 12.32 15.79
C CYS A 197 -0.57 10.93 16.04
N GLU A 198 0.73 10.86 16.30
CA GLU A 198 1.36 9.72 16.93
C GLU A 198 1.39 9.94 18.45
N SER A 199 0.90 8.90 19.14
CA SER A 199 1.09 8.64 20.57
C SER A 199 0.66 9.72 21.59
N ASN A 200 -0.55 9.58 22.11
CA ASN A 200 -0.81 9.82 23.52
C ASN A 200 -1.96 8.92 24.02
N LYS A 201 -1.69 7.63 24.13
CA LYS A 201 -2.40 6.78 25.09
C LYS A 201 -1.82 7.09 26.45
N ARG A 202 -2.46 7.97 27.21
CA ARG A 202 -2.32 7.95 28.67
C ARG A 202 -2.95 6.65 29.17
N PRO A 203 -2.29 5.92 30.08
CA PRO A 203 -2.93 4.81 30.75
C PRO A 203 -4.14 5.35 31.52
N SER A 204 -5.27 4.69 31.40
CA SER A 204 -6.41 4.93 32.29
C SER A 204 -6.00 4.51 33.70
N ASP A 205 -5.72 5.50 34.54
CA ASP A 205 -5.65 5.27 35.99
C ASP A 205 -6.98 4.71 36.45
N GLY A 206 -6.92 3.47 36.92
CA GLY A 206 -7.96 2.91 37.73
C GLY A 206 -8.04 3.62 39.07
N ARG A 207 -9.20 4.18 39.40
CA ARG A 207 -9.63 4.35 40.78
C ARG A 207 -11.14 4.11 40.89
N VAL A 208 -11.41 3.05 41.66
CA VAL A 208 -12.57 2.75 42.50
C VAL A 208 -13.93 2.87 41.83
#